data_f000d0cee4617d238396641bb2749c7b
#
_entry.id   f000d0cee4617d238396641bb2749c7b
#
_cell.length_a   1.000
_cell.length_b   1.000
_cell.length_c   1.000
_cell.angle_alpha   90.00
_cell.angle_beta   90.00
_cell.angle_gamma   90.00
#
_symmetry.space_group_name_H-M   'P 1'
#
loop_
_entity.id
_entity.type
_entity.pdbx_description
1 polymer ?
#
loop_
_entity_poly.entity_id
_entity_poly.type
_entity_poly.pdbx_seq_one_letter_code
_entity_poly.pdbx_strand_id
1 'polypeptide(L)'
;MDFSVWLNQELETRGWSRSEAARRGNVSASMFDKVINGQAKPGINFCRGVARAFNLPVIEVFRRAGIENTEDLGNKADEIKDLFSQLTTENQSHIRQQIQVLLEMQRRDDVRHSSKKK
;
A
#
# COMPACT_ATOMS: atom_id res chain seq x y z
N MET A 1 7.11 -17.02 -9.06
CA MET A 1 7.68 -16.01 -9.96
C MET A 1 8.31 -14.90 -9.13
N ASP A 2 9.54 -14.55 -9.46
CA ASP A 2 10.23 -13.48 -8.75
C ASP A 2 9.53 -12.13 -8.98
N PHE A 3 9.52 -11.28 -7.96
CA PHE A 3 8.87 -9.96 -8.02
C PHE A 3 9.46 -9.10 -9.14
N SER A 4 10.78 -9.10 -9.30
CA SER A 4 11.44 -8.31 -10.35
C SER A 4 11.03 -8.76 -11.76
N VAL A 5 10.87 -10.05 -11.96
CA VAL A 5 10.39 -10.59 -13.25
C VAL A 5 8.95 -10.16 -13.50
N TRP A 6 8.08 -10.29 -12.49
CA TRP A 6 6.70 -9.85 -12.60
C TRP A 6 6.62 -8.35 -12.91
N LEU A 7 7.40 -7.55 -12.20
CA LEU A 7 7.41 -6.09 -12.37
C LEU A 7 7.79 -5.72 -13.81
N ASN A 8 8.82 -6.38 -14.33
CA ASN A 8 9.28 -6.16 -15.70
C ASN A 8 8.22 -6.55 -16.73
N GLN A 9 7.54 -7.67 -16.52
CA GLN A 9 6.44 -8.11 -17.39
C GLN A 9 5.29 -7.10 -17.41
N GLU A 10 4.97 -6.53 -16.25
CA GLU A 10 3.91 -5.52 -16.16
C GLU A 10 4.28 -4.24 -16.92
N LEU A 11 5.55 -3.87 -16.90
CA LEU A 11 6.04 -2.73 -17.69
C LEU A 11 5.90 -3.02 -19.18
N GLU A 12 6.31 -4.21 -19.62
CA GLU A 12 6.22 -4.60 -21.02
C GLU A 12 4.78 -4.64 -21.51
N THR A 13 3.90 -5.20 -20.71
CA THR A 13 2.46 -5.29 -21.05
C THR A 13 1.86 -3.91 -21.28
N ARG A 14 2.29 -2.92 -20.52
CA ARG A 14 1.78 -1.56 -20.61
C ARG A 14 2.57 -0.69 -21.58
N GLY A 15 3.71 -1.16 -22.05
CA GLY A 15 4.60 -0.37 -22.89
C GLY A 15 5.21 0.82 -22.18
N TRP A 16 5.45 0.69 -20.86
CA TRP A 16 6.02 1.76 -20.04
C TRP A 16 7.49 1.53 -19.78
N SER A 17 8.26 2.64 -19.76
CA SER A 17 9.60 2.62 -19.22
C SER A 17 9.57 2.58 -17.70
N ARG A 18 10.70 2.25 -17.08
CA ARG A 18 10.84 2.30 -15.62
C ARG A 18 10.58 3.71 -15.08
N SER A 19 11.06 4.71 -15.79
CA SER A 19 10.85 6.13 -15.43
C SER A 19 9.38 6.51 -15.46
N GLU A 20 8.65 6.04 -16.45
CA GLU A 20 7.21 6.30 -16.56
C GLU A 20 6.44 5.68 -15.41
N ALA A 21 6.74 4.43 -15.09
CA ALA A 21 6.10 3.72 -13.98
C ALA A 21 6.42 4.39 -12.64
N ALA A 22 7.68 4.78 -12.45
CA ALA A 22 8.09 5.47 -11.23
C ALA A 22 7.35 6.80 -11.05
N ARG A 23 7.19 7.55 -12.13
CA ARG A 23 6.45 8.81 -12.12
C ARG A 23 4.99 8.57 -11.74
N ARG A 24 4.35 7.58 -12.35
CA ARG A 24 2.94 7.27 -12.09
C ARG A 24 2.71 6.78 -10.67
N GLY A 25 3.68 6.06 -10.11
CA GLY A 25 3.59 5.56 -8.75
C GLY A 25 4.12 6.52 -7.68
N ASN A 26 4.67 7.66 -8.11
CA ASN A 26 5.30 8.63 -7.23
C ASN A 26 6.41 7.98 -6.39
N VAL A 27 7.20 7.15 -7.03
CA VAL A 27 8.38 6.54 -6.43
C VAL A 27 9.62 6.92 -7.25
N SER A 28 10.80 6.74 -6.66
CA SER A 28 12.06 7.07 -7.30
C SER A 28 12.36 6.10 -8.44
N ALA A 29 12.77 6.64 -9.61
CA ALA A 29 13.22 5.81 -10.73
C ALA A 29 14.45 4.98 -10.36
N SER A 30 15.32 5.54 -9.54
CA SER A 30 16.49 4.84 -9.02
C SER A 30 16.11 3.62 -8.20
N MET A 31 15.08 3.74 -7.35
CA MET A 31 14.58 2.60 -6.57
C MET A 31 13.97 1.54 -7.48
N PHE A 32 13.24 1.97 -8.52
CA PHE A 32 12.69 1.04 -9.51
C PHE A 32 13.79 0.20 -10.15
N ASP A 33 14.87 0.85 -10.58
CA ASP A 33 16.02 0.18 -11.18
C ASP A 33 16.66 -0.80 -10.20
N LYS A 34 16.84 -0.41 -8.96
CA LYS A 34 17.44 -1.26 -7.93
C LYS A 34 16.62 -2.51 -7.66
N VAL A 35 15.30 -2.36 -7.60
CA VAL A 35 14.40 -3.49 -7.36
C VAL A 35 14.39 -4.44 -8.56
N ILE A 36 14.30 -3.91 -9.78
CA ILE A 36 14.32 -4.75 -10.98
C ILE A 36 15.65 -5.47 -11.15
N ASN A 37 16.76 -4.82 -10.81
CA ASN A 37 18.10 -5.42 -10.91
C ASN A 37 18.43 -6.33 -9.73
N GLY A 38 17.53 -6.49 -8.76
CA GLY A 38 17.75 -7.35 -7.60
C GLY A 38 18.68 -6.76 -6.55
N GLN A 39 18.97 -5.46 -6.64
CA GLN A 39 19.89 -4.77 -5.72
C GLN A 39 19.18 -4.28 -4.45
N ALA A 40 17.87 -4.18 -4.47
CA ALA A 40 17.09 -3.76 -3.33
C ALA A 40 15.81 -4.58 -3.21
N LYS A 41 15.37 -4.82 -1.99
CA LYS A 41 14.09 -5.48 -1.74
C LYS A 41 12.97 -4.46 -1.83
N PRO A 42 11.81 -4.85 -2.42
CA PRO A 42 10.67 -3.94 -2.48
C PRO A 42 10.09 -3.73 -1.08
N GLY A 43 10.13 -2.49 -0.61
CA GLY A 43 9.55 -2.11 0.67
C GLY A 43 8.07 -1.77 0.54
N ILE A 44 7.45 -1.44 1.67
CA ILE A 44 6.01 -1.14 1.72
C ILE A 44 5.66 0.07 0.86
N ASN A 45 6.43 1.15 0.98
CA ASN A 45 6.16 2.37 0.21
C ASN A 45 6.34 2.16 -1.28
N PHE A 46 7.35 1.39 -1.67
CA PHE A 46 7.57 1.05 -3.06
C PHE A 46 6.39 0.23 -3.61
N CYS A 47 5.92 -0.75 -2.86
CA CYS A 47 4.78 -1.58 -3.27
C CYS A 47 3.51 -0.76 -3.41
N ARG A 48 3.29 0.21 -2.53
CA ARG A 48 2.15 1.13 -2.64
C ARG A 48 2.24 1.96 -3.92
N GLY A 49 3.44 2.42 -4.25
CA GLY A 49 3.67 3.15 -5.49
C GLY A 49 3.40 2.30 -6.72
N VAL A 50 3.86 1.06 -6.72
CA VAL A 50 3.62 0.09 -7.81
C VAL A 50 2.12 -0.16 -7.97
N ALA A 51 1.42 -0.38 -6.88
CA ALA A 51 -0.03 -0.58 -6.90
C ALA A 51 -0.75 0.61 -7.51
N ARG A 52 -0.33 1.81 -7.15
CA ARG A 52 -0.89 3.05 -7.69
C ARG A 52 -0.61 3.18 -9.19
N ALA A 53 0.63 2.93 -9.60
CA ALA A 53 1.03 3.04 -11.00
C ALA A 53 0.25 2.08 -11.89
N PHE A 54 0.09 0.84 -11.44
CA PHE A 54 -0.55 -0.21 -12.24
C PHE A 54 -2.05 -0.36 -11.96
N ASN A 55 -2.59 0.46 -11.05
CA ASN A 55 -4.00 0.41 -10.64
C ASN A 55 -4.38 -0.99 -10.13
N LEU A 56 -3.55 -1.54 -9.28
CA LEU A 56 -3.75 -2.85 -8.66
C LEU A 56 -4.04 -2.71 -7.17
N PRO A 57 -4.75 -3.67 -6.56
CA PRO A 57 -4.89 -3.69 -5.12
C PRO A 57 -3.53 -3.81 -4.43
N VAL A 58 -3.31 -2.99 -3.41
CA VAL A 58 -2.04 -2.98 -2.67
C VAL A 58 -1.72 -4.37 -2.10
N ILE A 59 -2.73 -5.07 -1.61
CA ILE A 59 -2.55 -6.41 -1.01
C ILE A 59 -1.97 -7.40 -2.01
N GLU A 60 -2.36 -7.29 -3.27
CA GLU A 60 -1.84 -8.15 -4.32
C GLU A 60 -0.36 -7.88 -4.59
N VAL A 61 0.04 -6.61 -4.62
CA VAL A 61 1.44 -6.23 -4.80
C VAL A 61 2.28 -6.71 -3.61
N PHE A 62 1.77 -6.55 -2.40
CA PHE A 62 2.45 -7.05 -1.19
C PHE A 62 2.67 -8.56 -1.28
N ARG A 63 1.66 -9.30 -1.69
CA ARG A 63 1.76 -10.76 -1.83
C ARG A 63 2.85 -11.16 -2.82
N ARG A 64 2.90 -10.48 -3.97
CA ARG A 64 3.91 -10.76 -4.98
C ARG A 64 5.31 -10.38 -4.53
N ALA A 65 5.44 -9.37 -3.69
CA ALA A 65 6.71 -8.94 -3.13
C ALA A 65 7.18 -9.82 -1.96
N GLY A 66 6.34 -10.77 -1.53
CA GLY A 66 6.66 -11.62 -0.39
C GLY A 66 6.45 -10.94 0.95
N ILE A 67 5.72 -9.83 0.96
CA ILE A 67 5.37 -9.14 2.21
C ILE A 67 4.09 -9.78 2.74
N GLU A 68 4.23 -10.97 3.27
CA GLU A 68 3.11 -11.70 3.87
C GLU A 68 2.98 -11.39 5.34
N ASN A 69 3.79 -10.51 5.83
CA ASN A 69 4.13 -10.46 7.22
C ASN A 69 3.28 -9.46 7.96
N THR A 70 2.44 -9.98 8.84
CA THR A 70 1.71 -9.16 9.80
C THR A 70 2.64 -8.37 10.73
N GLU A 71 3.94 -8.72 10.79
CA GLU A 71 4.92 -7.97 11.57
C GLU A 71 5.09 -6.54 11.03
N ASP A 72 5.12 -6.37 9.71
CA ASP A 72 5.21 -5.05 9.13
C ASP A 72 3.97 -4.21 9.44
N LEU A 73 2.79 -4.84 9.45
CA LEU A 73 1.56 -4.20 9.89
C LEU A 73 1.58 -3.93 11.39
N GLY A 74 2.15 -4.86 12.17
CA GLY A 74 2.33 -4.71 13.60
C GLY A 74 3.23 -3.54 13.95
N ASN A 75 4.33 -3.39 13.23
CA ASN A 75 5.25 -2.27 13.43
C ASN A 75 4.59 -0.93 13.15
N LYS A 76 3.75 -0.86 12.12
CA LYS A 76 3.00 0.36 11.81
C LYS A 76 1.95 0.66 12.87
N ALA A 77 1.29 -0.38 13.38
CA ALA A 77 0.33 -0.21 14.47
C ALA A 77 1.01 0.32 15.73
N ASP A 78 2.19 -0.19 16.06
CA ASP A 78 2.97 0.29 17.20
C ASP A 78 3.43 1.73 17.00
N GLU A 79 3.86 2.09 15.79
CA GLU A 79 4.24 3.46 15.46
C GLU A 79 3.05 4.41 15.62
N ILE A 80 1.88 4.03 15.13
CA ILE A 80 0.66 4.83 15.26
C ILE A 80 0.27 4.96 16.73
N LYS A 81 0.43 3.89 17.49
CA LYS A 81 0.16 3.90 18.94
C LYS A 81 1.08 4.87 19.67
N ASP A 82 2.36 4.87 19.32
CA ASP A 82 3.33 5.79 19.88
C ASP A 82 2.99 7.24 19.56
N LEU A 83 2.70 7.52 18.28
CA LEU A 83 2.32 8.86 17.84
C LEU A 83 1.04 9.31 18.54
N PHE A 84 0.07 8.42 18.65
CA PHE A 84 -1.19 8.71 19.33
C PHE A 84 -0.96 9.05 20.81
N SER A 85 -0.05 8.33 21.48
CA SER A 85 0.25 8.58 22.88
C SER A 85 0.89 9.94 23.14
N GLN A 86 1.54 10.53 22.13
CA GLN A 86 2.14 11.87 22.21
C GLN A 86 1.12 12.99 22.08
N LEU A 87 -0.09 12.68 21.66
CA LEU A 87 -1.15 13.67 21.51
C LEU A 87 -1.77 14.01 22.87
N THR A 88 -2.32 15.22 22.99
CA THR A 88 -3.11 15.59 24.15
C THR A 88 -4.36 14.73 24.23
N THR A 89 -4.96 14.63 25.42
CA THR A 89 -6.19 13.86 25.62
C THR A 89 -7.31 14.36 24.72
N GLU A 90 -7.39 15.66 24.52
CA GLU A 90 -8.39 16.28 23.64
C GLU A 90 -8.20 15.84 22.18
N ASN A 91 -6.95 15.88 21.69
CA ASN A 91 -6.65 15.46 20.32
C ASN A 91 -6.82 13.95 20.13
N GLN A 92 -6.50 13.15 21.14
CA GLN A 92 -6.75 11.71 21.11
C GLN A 92 -8.25 11.41 20.95
N SER A 93 -9.08 12.12 21.70
CA SER A 93 -10.54 11.98 21.61
C SER A 93 -11.06 12.35 20.22
N HIS A 94 -10.52 13.43 19.68
CA HIS A 94 -10.88 13.89 18.34
C HIS A 94 -10.57 12.84 17.26
N ILE A 95 -9.38 12.24 17.33
CA ILE A 95 -8.98 11.20 16.37
C ILE A 95 -9.83 9.96 16.52
N ARG A 96 -10.16 9.56 17.75
CA ARG A 96 -11.06 8.43 17.98
C ARG A 96 -12.40 8.63 17.31
N GLN A 97 -12.97 9.82 17.42
CA GLN A 97 -14.24 10.15 16.78
C GLN A 97 -14.14 10.02 15.27
N GLN A 98 -13.06 10.52 14.67
CA GLN A 98 -12.86 10.42 13.22
C GLN A 98 -12.75 8.97 12.76
N ILE A 99 -12.01 8.16 13.51
CA ILE A 99 -11.87 6.73 13.18
C ILE A 99 -13.23 6.04 13.25
N GLN A 100 -14.03 6.33 14.28
CA GLN A 100 -15.36 5.74 14.42
C GLN A 100 -16.27 6.12 13.26
N VAL A 101 -16.24 7.39 12.83
CA VAL A 101 -17.02 7.83 11.68
C VAL A 101 -16.61 7.10 10.41
N LEU A 102 -15.31 6.96 10.19
CA LEU A 102 -14.79 6.24 9.02
C LEU A 102 -15.20 4.77 9.04
N LEU A 103 -15.14 4.13 10.19
CA LEU A 103 -15.55 2.73 10.34
C LEU A 103 -17.04 2.55 10.05
N GLU A 104 -17.88 3.47 10.53
CA GLU A 104 -19.31 3.44 10.22
C GLU A 104 -19.57 3.59 8.73
N MET A 105 -18.86 4.49 8.08
CA MET A 105 -18.97 4.67 6.63
C MET A 105 -18.59 3.40 5.89
N GLN A 106 -17.53 2.73 6.30
CA GLN A 106 -17.12 1.45 5.73
C GLN A 106 -18.20 0.38 5.90
N ARG A 107 -18.79 0.29 7.08
CA ARG A 107 -19.84 -0.69 7.35
C ARG A 107 -21.06 -0.47 6.47
N ARG A 108 -21.45 0.79 6.26
CA ARG A 108 -22.57 1.12 5.37
C ARG A 108 -22.27 0.70 3.94
N ASP A 109 -21.06 0.94 3.47
CA ASP A 109 -20.65 0.53 2.13
C ASP A 109 -20.63 -0.99 1.99
N ASP A 110 -20.14 -1.71 3.00
CA ASP A 110 -20.13 -3.16 3.01
C ASP A 110 -21.55 -3.73 2.98
N VAL A 111 -22.46 -3.15 3.77
CA VAL A 111 -23.87 -3.55 3.78
C VAL A 111 -24.52 -3.29 2.43
N ARG A 112 -24.24 -2.15 1.80
CA ARG A 112 -24.73 -1.84 0.47
C ARG A 112 -24.21 -2.83 -0.56
N HIS A 113 -22.93 -3.18 -0.48
CA HIS A 113 -22.32 -4.17 -1.36
C HIS A 113 -22.97 -5.55 -1.19
N SER A 114 -23.23 -5.97 0.05
CA SER A 114 -23.91 -7.22 0.35
C SER A 114 -25.33 -7.22 -0.20
N SER A 115 -26.05 -6.10 -0.10
CA SER A 115 -27.40 -5.97 -0.63
C SER A 115 -27.45 -6.05 -2.15
N LYS A 116 -26.43 -5.56 -2.82
CA LYS A 116 -26.37 -5.55 -4.29
C LYS A 116 -26.03 -6.91 -4.89
N LYS A 117 -25.51 -7.84 -4.11
CA LYS A 117 -25.14 -9.19 -4.57
C LYS A 117 -26.30 -10.17 -4.59
N LYS A 118 -27.44 -9.75 -4.19
CA LYS A 118 -28.66 -10.54 -4.31
C LYS A 118 -29.32 -10.24 -5.66
#